data_5b105ee127b9d78de0ce9299eac1cfe1
#
_entry.id   5b105ee127b9d78de0ce9299eac1cfe1
#
_cell.length_a   1.000
_cell.length_b   1.000
_cell.length_c   1.000
_cell.angle_alpha   90.00
_cell.angle_beta   90.00
_cell.angle_gamma   90.00
#
_symmetry.space_group_name_H-M   'P 1'
#
loop_
_entity.id
_entity.type
_entity.pdbx_description
1 polymer ?
#
loop_
_entity_poly.entity_id
_entity_poly.type
_entity_poly.pdbx_seq_one_letter_code
_entity_poly.pdbx_strand_id
1 'polypeptide(L)'
;MSKRVKGSAAQTSAAYFTAWQRGDLRTMATLVYQPPADFVTRHRSFSDDLHVQDIQLRPGAVKSTGETSAEVPFTGSRTLSEFGAWPFSGTLRLAVRDRTWKVLWAPETLDPRLKDGGTVRLAEFDGPAVELVTSEGDKIPNDSYAESYLAELKPEFDEVSQGWALESALPGQQARRLMTVEPKVSLERTTLSRSVQAAAARALDGVRDASIIAIRPSTGEVLAVADRLEGNYSAFRDFFPPGSTFKTITAAALLESGLDPAAEVDCPATYTVPNFRPIKNAGEQAHGRVTFADAFAYSCNTTFVREAVSRLSGDDLVETAAKWGFGGAKLATGLGGNCGRMDPPDGTNELAVDSFGQGSVEATPLCMAMVAAAVESGTLRVPRILSKAAAERIDGPAAKPVDLDEGAVAALREMMAAVVDHGTAAAAGLPAGVSGKTGTAEAAGGREHGWFIGYRDDLAFSVFVRNGGSGRSAALPVAARFLNGI
;
A
#
# COMPACT_ATOMS: atom_id res chain seq x y z
N MET A 1 11.44 -83.05 -24.13
CA MET A 1 10.31 -82.61 -23.28
C MET A 1 10.24 -81.09 -23.33
N SER A 2 9.23 -80.53 -24.04
CA SER A 2 8.98 -79.07 -24.07
C SER A 2 8.67 -78.63 -22.66
N LYS A 3 9.54 -77.86 -22.08
CA LYS A 3 9.40 -77.35 -20.69
C LYS A 3 8.42 -76.15 -20.69
N ARG A 4 7.14 -76.44 -20.42
CA ARG A 4 6.01 -75.49 -20.42
C ARG A 4 6.26 -74.33 -19.57
N VAL A 5 6.01 -73.05 -20.07
CA VAL A 5 6.03 -71.78 -19.33
C VAL A 5 4.95 -71.86 -18.27
N LYS A 6 5.27 -71.46 -17.03
CA LYS A 6 4.33 -71.43 -15.92
C LYS A 6 3.65 -70.06 -15.84
N GLY A 7 2.31 -70.06 -15.70
CA GLY A 7 1.50 -68.82 -15.59
C GLY A 7 1.31 -68.10 -16.92
N SER A 8 0.81 -66.86 -16.83
CA SER A 8 0.62 -65.93 -17.97
C SER A 8 1.00 -64.49 -17.61
N ALA A 9 1.24 -63.67 -18.64
CA ALA A 9 1.47 -62.23 -18.45
C ALA A 9 0.29 -61.57 -17.70
N ALA A 10 -0.94 -62.02 -18.02
CA ALA A 10 -2.15 -61.46 -17.36
C ALA A 10 -2.20 -61.83 -15.87
N GLN A 11 -1.86 -63.07 -15.49
CA GLN A 11 -1.82 -63.43 -14.07
C GLN A 11 -0.73 -62.72 -13.30
N THR A 12 0.46 -62.58 -13.88
CA THR A 12 1.59 -61.90 -13.22
C THR A 12 1.34 -60.40 -13.08
N SER A 13 0.81 -59.72 -14.11
CA SER A 13 0.49 -58.29 -14.03
C SER A 13 -0.63 -58.00 -13.02
N ALA A 14 -1.70 -58.83 -13.02
CA ALA A 14 -2.78 -58.65 -12.04
C ALA A 14 -2.28 -58.81 -10.60
N ALA A 15 -1.43 -59.82 -10.33
CA ALA A 15 -0.81 -60.01 -9.03
C ALA A 15 0.08 -58.82 -8.62
N TYR A 16 0.87 -58.30 -9.57
CA TYR A 16 1.75 -57.16 -9.35
C TYR A 16 0.97 -55.87 -8.99
N PHE A 17 -0.06 -55.50 -9.77
CA PHE A 17 -0.88 -54.34 -9.51
C PHE A 17 -1.68 -54.49 -8.20
N THR A 18 -2.19 -55.68 -7.87
CA THR A 18 -2.88 -55.93 -6.60
C THR A 18 -1.93 -55.73 -5.41
N ALA A 19 -0.71 -56.27 -5.49
CA ALA A 19 0.30 -56.09 -4.46
C ALA A 19 0.72 -54.61 -4.32
N TRP A 20 0.88 -53.92 -5.46
CA TRP A 20 1.24 -52.49 -5.44
C TRP A 20 0.17 -51.62 -4.76
N GLN A 21 -1.12 -51.80 -5.12
CA GLN A 21 -2.23 -51.07 -4.48
C GLN A 21 -2.35 -51.36 -2.97
N ARG A 22 -1.93 -52.55 -2.53
CA ARG A 22 -1.93 -52.94 -1.11
C ARG A 22 -0.65 -52.55 -0.36
N GLY A 23 0.32 -51.95 -1.05
CA GLY A 23 1.62 -51.64 -0.46
C GLY A 23 2.47 -52.89 -0.12
N ASP A 24 2.10 -54.09 -0.66
CA ASP A 24 2.85 -55.32 -0.42
C ASP A 24 4.07 -55.38 -1.34
N LEU A 25 5.09 -54.57 -0.99
CA LEU A 25 6.32 -54.45 -1.76
C LEU A 25 7.15 -55.74 -1.78
N ARG A 26 6.98 -56.62 -0.78
CA ARG A 26 7.67 -57.93 -0.74
C ARG A 26 7.10 -58.83 -1.82
N THR A 27 5.79 -58.95 -1.89
CA THR A 27 5.13 -59.73 -2.96
C THR A 27 5.47 -59.16 -4.34
N MET A 28 5.46 -57.81 -4.51
CA MET A 28 5.88 -57.18 -5.77
C MET A 28 7.29 -57.63 -6.18
N ALA A 29 8.27 -57.58 -5.25
CA ALA A 29 9.66 -57.94 -5.51
C ALA A 29 9.78 -59.39 -6.01
N THR A 30 8.96 -60.34 -5.51
CA THR A 30 8.99 -61.72 -5.97
C THR A 30 8.53 -61.90 -7.43
N LEU A 31 7.72 -60.97 -7.93
CA LEU A 31 7.19 -60.97 -9.30
C LEU A 31 8.15 -60.28 -10.29
N VAL A 32 9.15 -59.54 -9.81
CA VAL A 32 10.16 -58.85 -10.63
C VAL A 32 11.30 -59.82 -11.00
N TYR A 33 11.83 -59.67 -12.20
CA TYR A 33 13.06 -60.37 -12.62
C TYR A 33 14.28 -59.60 -12.06
N GLN A 34 15.10 -60.26 -11.24
CA GLN A 34 16.28 -59.67 -10.62
C GLN A 34 15.97 -58.27 -10.01
N PRO A 35 15.08 -58.21 -9.03
CA PRO A 35 14.74 -56.91 -8.42
C PRO A 35 16.02 -56.24 -7.89
N PRO A 36 16.21 -54.93 -8.11
CA PRO A 36 17.35 -54.22 -7.55
C PRO A 36 17.33 -54.32 -6.03
N ALA A 37 18.51 -54.29 -5.39
CA ALA A 37 18.63 -54.43 -3.93
C ALA A 37 17.81 -53.36 -3.18
N ASP A 38 17.66 -52.20 -3.75
CA ASP A 38 16.92 -51.03 -3.23
C ASP A 38 15.45 -50.98 -3.67
N PHE A 39 14.91 -52.01 -4.34
CA PHE A 39 13.54 -52.03 -4.85
C PHE A 39 12.48 -51.59 -3.82
N VAL A 40 12.49 -52.24 -2.64
CA VAL A 40 11.53 -51.97 -1.57
C VAL A 40 11.75 -50.55 -0.98
N THR A 41 13.01 -50.22 -0.71
CA THR A 41 13.37 -48.89 -0.17
C THR A 41 12.98 -47.78 -1.13
N ARG A 42 13.25 -47.95 -2.44
CA ARG A 42 12.92 -46.98 -3.47
C ARG A 42 11.41 -46.70 -3.57
N HIS A 43 10.60 -47.75 -3.56
CA HIS A 43 9.14 -47.61 -3.55
C HIS A 43 8.64 -46.89 -2.28
N ARG A 44 9.22 -47.23 -1.11
CA ARG A 44 8.85 -46.62 0.17
C ARG A 44 9.26 -45.18 0.19
N SER A 45 10.55 -44.88 -0.06
CA SER A 45 11.05 -43.49 -0.04
C SER A 45 10.28 -42.60 -1.01
N PHE A 46 9.97 -43.11 -2.24
CA PHE A 46 9.17 -42.34 -3.19
C PHE A 46 7.78 -41.97 -2.63
N SER A 47 7.14 -42.88 -1.90
CA SER A 47 5.84 -42.63 -1.30
C SER A 47 5.95 -41.69 -0.07
N ASP A 48 6.96 -41.91 0.77
CA ASP A 48 7.19 -41.15 1.99
C ASP A 48 7.60 -39.71 1.64
N ASP A 49 8.56 -39.53 0.71
CA ASP A 49 9.09 -38.24 0.28
C ASP A 49 8.04 -37.38 -0.45
N LEU A 50 7.03 -37.98 -1.03
CA LEU A 50 5.90 -37.32 -1.69
C LEU A 50 4.63 -37.27 -0.84
N HIS A 51 4.69 -37.72 0.41
CA HIS A 51 3.55 -37.79 1.34
C HIS A 51 2.32 -38.52 0.72
N VAL A 52 2.55 -39.66 0.03
CA VAL A 52 1.49 -40.40 -0.61
C VAL A 52 0.64 -41.15 0.44
N GLN A 53 -0.64 -40.83 0.49
CA GLN A 53 -1.62 -41.42 1.40
C GLN A 53 -2.30 -42.66 0.80
N ASP A 54 -2.56 -42.66 -0.52
CA ASP A 54 -3.23 -43.69 -1.22
C ASP A 54 -2.75 -43.76 -2.67
N ILE A 55 -2.85 -44.96 -3.26
CA ILE A 55 -2.58 -45.20 -4.68
C ILE A 55 -3.70 -46.05 -5.28
N GLN A 56 -4.25 -45.58 -6.38
CA GLN A 56 -5.23 -46.32 -7.20
C GLN A 56 -4.64 -46.58 -8.56
N LEU A 57 -4.75 -47.83 -9.04
CA LEU A 57 -4.22 -48.29 -10.31
C LEU A 57 -5.33 -48.91 -11.17
N ARG A 58 -5.31 -48.59 -12.45
CA ARG A 58 -6.24 -49.15 -13.45
C ARG A 58 -5.43 -49.78 -14.59
N PRO A 59 -5.15 -51.08 -14.53
CA PRO A 59 -4.48 -51.79 -15.62
C PRO A 59 -5.34 -51.81 -16.89
N GLY A 60 -4.69 -51.62 -18.01
CA GLY A 60 -5.28 -51.82 -19.34
C GLY A 60 -5.13 -53.25 -19.80
N ALA A 61 -5.47 -53.52 -21.07
CA ALA A 61 -5.33 -54.85 -21.68
C ALA A 61 -3.86 -55.26 -21.87
N VAL A 62 -3.57 -56.52 -21.62
CA VAL A 62 -2.26 -57.09 -21.91
C VAL A 62 -2.04 -57.14 -23.43
N LYS A 63 -0.96 -56.51 -23.89
CA LYS A 63 -0.51 -56.51 -25.28
C LYS A 63 0.70 -57.41 -25.43
N SER A 64 0.60 -58.51 -26.23
CA SER A 64 1.77 -59.30 -26.55
C SER A 64 2.69 -58.52 -27.49
N THR A 65 3.98 -58.45 -27.16
CA THR A 65 5.03 -57.81 -27.98
C THR A 65 5.97 -58.83 -28.59
N GLY A 66 5.74 -60.14 -28.32
CA GLY A 66 6.45 -61.31 -28.85
C GLY A 66 5.98 -62.55 -28.15
N GLU A 67 6.54 -63.70 -28.52
CA GLU A 67 6.15 -65.04 -27.95
C GLU A 67 6.41 -65.10 -26.43
N THR A 68 7.40 -64.36 -25.95
CA THR A 68 7.85 -64.40 -24.55
C THR A 68 7.87 -63.04 -23.89
N SER A 69 7.23 -62.05 -24.52
CA SER A 69 7.17 -60.63 -23.99
C SER A 69 5.78 -60.03 -24.11
N ALA A 70 5.43 -59.16 -23.18
CA ALA A 70 4.16 -58.47 -23.15
C ALA A 70 4.30 -57.12 -22.44
N GLU A 71 3.40 -56.21 -22.75
CA GLU A 71 3.25 -54.90 -22.09
C GLU A 71 1.81 -54.72 -21.58
N VAL A 72 1.67 -54.08 -20.45
CA VAL A 72 0.37 -53.68 -19.88
C VAL A 72 0.41 -52.16 -19.60
N PRO A 73 -0.23 -51.37 -20.44
CA PRO A 73 -0.40 -49.96 -20.13
C PRO A 73 -1.31 -49.83 -18.91
N PHE A 74 -1.07 -48.85 -18.09
CA PHE A 74 -1.92 -48.55 -16.93
C PHE A 74 -2.02 -47.06 -16.66
N THR A 75 -3.10 -46.66 -16.02
CA THR A 75 -3.27 -45.36 -15.41
C THR A 75 -3.39 -45.52 -13.91
N GLY A 76 -3.05 -44.47 -13.17
CA GLY A 76 -3.19 -44.47 -11.74
C GLY A 76 -3.34 -43.03 -11.20
N SER A 77 -3.65 -42.98 -9.94
CA SER A 77 -3.67 -41.73 -9.18
C SER A 77 -3.06 -41.96 -7.81
N ARG A 78 -2.16 -41.10 -7.39
CA ARG A 78 -1.70 -41.01 -6.00
C ARG A 78 -2.43 -39.88 -5.32
N THR A 79 -2.85 -40.08 -4.09
CA THR A 79 -3.36 -39.01 -3.23
C THR A 79 -2.21 -38.49 -2.39
N LEU A 80 -1.81 -37.25 -2.64
CA LEU A 80 -0.76 -36.53 -1.88
C LEU A 80 -1.41 -35.69 -0.81
N SER A 81 -0.82 -35.61 0.40
CA SER A 81 -1.40 -34.85 1.53
C SER A 81 -1.72 -33.40 1.19
N GLU A 82 -0.79 -32.75 0.50
CA GLU A 82 -0.86 -31.30 0.24
C GLU A 82 -1.65 -30.96 -1.04
N PHE A 83 -1.68 -31.89 -2.02
CA PHE A 83 -2.19 -31.62 -3.37
C PHE A 83 -3.47 -32.36 -3.74
N GLY A 84 -3.84 -33.40 -2.95
CA GLY A 84 -4.92 -34.29 -3.35
C GLY A 84 -4.51 -35.28 -4.47
N ALA A 85 -5.38 -35.48 -5.43
CA ALA A 85 -5.17 -36.48 -6.47
C ALA A 85 -4.11 -36.05 -7.49
N TRP A 86 -3.07 -36.89 -7.66
CA TRP A 86 -2.02 -36.72 -8.67
C TRP A 86 -2.06 -37.89 -9.67
N PRO A 87 -2.60 -37.67 -10.87
CA PRO A 87 -2.71 -38.70 -11.88
C PRO A 87 -1.35 -39.01 -12.54
N PHE A 88 -1.15 -40.25 -12.87
CA PHE A 88 0.00 -40.72 -13.64
C PHE A 88 -0.37 -41.89 -14.55
N SER A 89 0.49 -42.23 -15.50
CA SER A 89 0.33 -43.37 -16.38
C SER A 89 1.68 -44.03 -16.61
N GLY A 90 1.67 -45.27 -16.94
CA GLY A 90 2.88 -46.01 -17.20
C GLY A 90 2.62 -47.29 -18.03
N THR A 91 3.67 -48.04 -18.25
CA THR A 91 3.61 -49.33 -18.94
C THR A 91 4.39 -50.35 -18.13
N LEU A 92 3.71 -51.40 -17.70
CA LEU A 92 4.34 -52.56 -17.08
C LEU A 92 4.86 -53.49 -18.15
N ARG A 93 6.17 -53.71 -18.20
CA ARG A 93 6.82 -54.64 -19.13
C ARG A 93 7.03 -55.98 -18.48
N LEU A 94 6.69 -57.06 -19.21
CA LEU A 94 6.82 -58.41 -18.74
C LEU A 94 7.57 -59.26 -19.77
N ALA A 95 8.32 -60.22 -19.28
CA ALA A 95 8.92 -61.26 -20.14
C ALA A 95 9.02 -62.58 -19.40
N VAL A 96 9.12 -63.66 -20.18
CA VAL A 96 9.41 -65.01 -19.65
C VAL A 96 10.88 -65.09 -19.29
N ARG A 97 11.15 -65.36 -18.00
CA ARG A 97 12.47 -65.57 -17.44
C ARG A 97 12.40 -66.87 -16.59
N ASP A 98 13.37 -67.70 -16.74
CA ASP A 98 13.42 -69.02 -16.03
C ASP A 98 12.08 -69.74 -16.07
N ARG A 99 11.44 -69.76 -17.27
CA ARG A 99 10.13 -70.41 -17.57
C ARG A 99 8.95 -69.83 -16.76
N THR A 100 9.10 -68.63 -16.21
CA THR A 100 8.02 -67.96 -15.48
C THR A 100 7.88 -66.50 -16.01
N TRP A 101 6.66 -66.03 -16.13
CA TRP A 101 6.42 -64.63 -16.44
C TRP A 101 6.91 -63.74 -15.29
N LYS A 102 7.73 -62.70 -15.58
CA LYS A 102 8.31 -61.80 -14.65
C LYS A 102 8.15 -60.37 -15.15
N VAL A 103 8.03 -59.40 -14.21
CA VAL A 103 8.05 -57.98 -14.50
C VAL A 103 9.50 -57.56 -14.74
N LEU A 104 9.72 -56.79 -15.83
CA LEU A 104 10.97 -56.12 -16.12
C LEU A 104 10.88 -54.70 -15.53
N TRP A 105 11.19 -54.60 -14.26
CA TRP A 105 11.07 -53.35 -13.52
C TRP A 105 12.22 -52.41 -13.83
N ALA A 106 11.87 -51.08 -13.96
CA ALA A 106 12.81 -49.99 -14.03
C ALA A 106 12.21 -48.80 -13.26
N PRO A 107 12.98 -47.75 -12.90
CA PRO A 107 12.47 -46.59 -12.16
C PRO A 107 11.22 -45.97 -12.78
N GLU A 108 11.16 -45.87 -14.12
CA GLU A 108 9.99 -45.38 -14.84
C GLU A 108 8.72 -46.26 -14.70
N THR A 109 8.85 -47.47 -14.16
CA THR A 109 7.68 -48.30 -13.78
C THR A 109 6.97 -47.68 -12.57
N LEU A 110 7.73 -47.08 -11.65
CA LEU A 110 7.18 -46.39 -10.50
C LEU A 110 6.55 -45.04 -10.89
N ASP A 111 7.28 -44.25 -11.67
CA ASP A 111 6.77 -43.00 -12.28
C ASP A 111 7.56 -42.68 -13.57
N PRO A 112 6.93 -42.35 -14.69
CA PRO A 112 7.61 -42.10 -15.96
C PRO A 112 8.70 -41.01 -15.89
N ARG A 113 8.58 -40.06 -14.93
CA ARG A 113 9.52 -38.97 -14.73
C ARG A 113 10.85 -39.42 -14.13
N LEU A 114 10.89 -40.63 -13.57
CA LEU A 114 12.13 -41.23 -13.02
C LEU A 114 13.03 -41.85 -14.10
N LYS A 115 12.58 -41.82 -15.34
CA LYS A 115 13.40 -42.29 -16.48
C LYS A 115 14.66 -41.42 -16.60
N ASP A 116 15.75 -42.04 -17.06
CA ASP A 116 17.05 -41.37 -17.34
C ASP A 116 17.62 -40.58 -16.15
N GLY A 117 17.36 -41.06 -14.92
CA GLY A 117 17.83 -40.40 -13.68
C GLY A 117 17.01 -39.20 -13.24
N GLY A 118 15.82 -39.03 -13.80
CA GLY A 118 14.90 -37.98 -13.38
C GLY A 118 14.45 -38.14 -11.93
N THR A 119 14.02 -37.02 -11.35
CA THR A 119 13.55 -36.96 -9.96
C THR A 119 12.16 -36.32 -9.89
N VAL A 120 11.42 -36.70 -8.87
CA VAL A 120 10.19 -36.04 -8.45
C VAL A 120 10.31 -35.80 -6.96
N ARG A 121 10.01 -34.56 -6.51
CA ARG A 121 10.11 -34.17 -5.10
C ARG A 121 9.03 -33.21 -4.70
N LEU A 122 8.73 -33.15 -3.42
CA LEU A 122 8.04 -32.01 -2.79
C LEU A 122 9.07 -30.96 -2.43
N ALA A 123 8.74 -29.71 -2.70
CA ALA A 123 9.50 -28.54 -2.27
C ALA A 123 8.58 -27.62 -1.50
N GLU A 124 8.99 -27.25 -0.31
CA GLU A 124 8.38 -26.17 0.45
C GLU A 124 8.90 -24.82 -0.07
N PHE A 125 8.06 -23.83 -0.05
CA PHE A 125 8.48 -22.45 -0.28
C PHE A 125 7.67 -21.49 0.58
N ASP A 126 8.33 -20.44 1.05
CA ASP A 126 7.72 -19.42 1.86
C ASP A 126 7.07 -18.37 0.96
N GLY A 127 5.93 -17.85 1.41
CA GLY A 127 5.27 -16.69 0.83
C GLY A 127 4.70 -15.80 1.94
N PRO A 128 4.29 -14.57 1.60
CA PRO A 128 3.70 -13.68 2.58
C PRO A 128 2.41 -14.28 3.14
N ALA A 129 2.26 -14.24 4.47
CA ALA A 129 1.02 -14.66 5.12
C ALA A 129 -0.04 -13.55 5.08
N VAL A 130 0.38 -12.29 4.88
CA VAL A 130 -0.49 -11.12 4.84
C VAL A 130 -0.24 -10.30 3.57
N GLU A 131 -1.33 -9.86 2.92
CA GLU A 131 -1.32 -8.88 1.83
C GLU A 131 -2.09 -7.64 2.27
N LEU A 132 -1.46 -6.46 2.12
CA LEU A 132 -2.10 -5.18 2.38
C LEU A 132 -3.00 -4.82 1.20
N VAL A 133 -4.26 -4.50 1.50
CA VAL A 133 -5.28 -4.18 0.49
C VAL A 133 -5.99 -2.87 0.83
N THR A 134 -6.75 -2.34 -0.12
CA THR A 134 -7.61 -1.16 0.12
C THR A 134 -8.68 -1.42 1.18
N SER A 135 -9.37 -0.39 1.61
CA SER A 135 -10.52 -0.51 2.52
C SER A 135 -11.63 -1.37 1.94
N GLU A 136 -11.76 -1.44 0.62
CA GLU A 136 -12.70 -2.29 -0.10
C GLU A 136 -12.23 -3.74 -0.21
N GLY A 137 -10.94 -4.01 0.01
CA GLY A 137 -10.33 -5.35 -0.10
C GLY A 137 -9.68 -5.61 -1.46
N ASP A 138 -9.50 -4.57 -2.27
CA ASP A 138 -8.84 -4.68 -3.55
C ASP A 138 -7.32 -4.55 -3.39
N LYS A 139 -6.58 -5.20 -4.28
CA LYS A 139 -5.14 -5.04 -4.37
C LYS A 139 -4.77 -3.59 -4.74
N ILE A 140 -3.77 -3.04 -4.04
CA ILE A 140 -3.25 -1.71 -4.33
C ILE A 140 -2.26 -1.82 -5.49
N PRO A 141 -2.48 -1.10 -6.62
CA PRO A 141 -1.58 -1.16 -7.77
C PRO A 141 -0.18 -0.61 -7.47
N ASN A 142 0.83 -1.12 -8.18
CA ASN A 142 2.23 -0.67 -8.02
C ASN A 142 2.50 0.74 -8.60
N ASP A 143 1.56 1.32 -9.34
CA ASP A 143 1.62 2.67 -9.89
C ASP A 143 0.73 3.66 -9.12
N SER A 144 0.44 3.32 -7.89
CA SER A 144 -0.40 4.12 -6.98
C SER A 144 0.33 5.28 -6.31
N TYR A 145 1.67 5.30 -6.36
CA TYR A 145 2.54 6.20 -5.61
C TYR A 145 2.39 6.08 -4.06
N ALA A 146 1.88 4.93 -3.59
CA ALA A 146 1.81 4.56 -2.17
C ALA A 146 2.84 3.48 -1.80
N GLU A 147 3.69 3.06 -2.74
CA GLU A 147 4.56 1.88 -2.62
C GLU A 147 5.51 1.97 -1.43
N SER A 148 6.11 3.15 -1.18
CA SER A 148 7.02 3.36 -0.04
C SER A 148 6.30 3.21 1.30
N TYR A 149 5.04 3.63 1.38
CA TYR A 149 4.18 3.49 2.57
C TYR A 149 3.83 2.03 2.84
N LEU A 150 3.45 1.30 1.78
CA LEU A 150 3.14 -0.13 1.89
C LEU A 150 4.37 -0.96 2.20
N ALA A 151 5.53 -0.60 1.65
CA ALA A 151 6.80 -1.26 1.93
C ALA A 151 7.22 -1.11 3.40
N GLU A 152 6.97 0.06 3.99
CA GLU A 152 7.26 0.33 5.40
C GLU A 152 6.31 -0.41 6.34
N LEU A 153 5.05 -0.60 5.93
CA LEU A 153 4.06 -1.37 6.72
C LEU A 153 4.31 -2.88 6.68
N LYS A 154 4.89 -3.41 5.60
CA LYS A 154 5.08 -4.86 5.44
C LYS A 154 5.78 -5.57 6.60
N PRO A 155 6.88 -5.04 7.17
CA PRO A 155 7.56 -5.70 8.29
C PRO A 155 6.68 -5.91 9.53
N GLU A 156 5.68 -5.07 9.73
CA GLU A 156 4.73 -5.17 10.85
C GLU A 156 3.75 -6.35 10.69
N PHE A 157 3.71 -6.93 9.49
CA PHE A 157 2.87 -8.06 9.09
C PHE A 157 3.71 -9.19 8.46
N ASP A 158 5.01 -9.28 8.81
CA ASP A 158 5.98 -10.21 8.21
C ASP A 158 5.83 -11.64 8.74
N GLU A 159 4.60 -12.14 8.76
CA GLU A 159 4.33 -13.57 8.97
C GLU A 159 4.53 -14.29 7.63
N VAL A 160 5.21 -15.44 7.69
CA VAL A 160 5.36 -16.32 6.52
C VAL A 160 4.35 -17.45 6.58
N SER A 161 3.80 -17.79 5.44
CA SER A 161 2.95 -18.96 5.25
C SER A 161 3.64 -19.91 4.27
N GLN A 162 3.53 -21.21 4.55
CA GLN A 162 4.14 -22.22 3.72
C GLN A 162 3.26 -22.59 2.53
N GLY A 163 3.88 -22.64 1.35
CA GLY A 163 3.36 -23.22 0.15
C GLY A 163 4.11 -24.50 -0.23
N TRP A 164 3.53 -25.28 -1.14
CA TRP A 164 4.08 -26.55 -1.59
C TRP A 164 4.16 -26.60 -3.11
N ALA A 165 5.26 -27.13 -3.64
CA ALA A 165 5.41 -27.42 -5.05
C ALA A 165 5.79 -28.88 -5.27
N LEU A 166 5.07 -29.58 -6.14
CA LEU A 166 5.51 -30.85 -6.68
C LEU A 166 6.38 -30.55 -7.90
N GLU A 167 7.64 -30.96 -7.84
CA GLU A 167 8.63 -30.66 -8.87
C GLU A 167 9.20 -31.90 -9.51
N SER A 168 9.55 -31.82 -10.79
CA SER A 168 10.34 -32.85 -11.49
C SER A 168 11.56 -32.20 -12.16
N ALA A 169 12.68 -32.96 -12.17
CA ALA A 169 13.91 -32.51 -12.84
C ALA A 169 14.61 -33.69 -13.51
N LEU A 170 15.27 -33.45 -14.63
CA LEU A 170 16.28 -34.32 -15.20
C LEU A 170 17.67 -33.89 -14.72
N PRO A 171 18.67 -34.78 -14.68
CA PRO A 171 20.02 -34.43 -14.28
C PRO A 171 20.55 -33.23 -15.06
N GLY A 172 21.05 -32.19 -14.33
CA GLY A 172 21.61 -30.99 -14.92
C GLY A 172 20.57 -29.98 -15.46
N GLN A 173 19.28 -30.21 -15.31
CA GLN A 173 18.21 -29.30 -15.71
C GLN A 173 17.55 -28.65 -14.51
N GLN A 174 16.98 -27.46 -14.72
CA GLN A 174 16.15 -26.81 -13.71
C GLN A 174 14.90 -27.61 -13.43
N ALA A 175 14.49 -27.63 -12.16
CA ALA A 175 13.27 -28.29 -11.75
C ALA A 175 12.05 -27.59 -12.38
N ARG A 176 11.12 -28.40 -12.88
CA ARG A 176 9.83 -27.94 -13.40
C ARG A 176 8.74 -28.22 -12.37
N ARG A 177 7.98 -27.20 -12.02
CA ARG A 177 6.78 -27.35 -11.18
C ARG A 177 5.68 -28.06 -11.95
N LEU A 178 5.14 -29.10 -11.34
CA LEU A 178 4.02 -29.90 -11.85
C LEU A 178 2.69 -29.46 -11.24
N MET A 179 2.71 -29.20 -9.93
CA MET A 179 1.58 -28.71 -9.14
C MET A 179 2.08 -27.72 -8.10
N THR A 180 1.24 -26.78 -7.71
CA THR A 180 1.55 -25.80 -6.67
C THR A 180 0.34 -25.62 -5.76
N VAL A 181 0.58 -25.56 -4.46
CA VAL A 181 -0.35 -25.10 -3.45
C VAL A 181 0.24 -23.81 -2.89
N GLU A 182 -0.38 -22.70 -3.23
CA GLU A 182 0.09 -21.40 -2.79
C GLU A 182 -0.07 -21.24 -1.27
N PRO A 183 0.83 -20.45 -0.61
CA PRO A 183 0.69 -20.10 0.79
C PRO A 183 -0.68 -19.48 1.07
N LYS A 184 -1.23 -19.73 2.25
CA LYS A 184 -2.47 -19.06 2.67
C LYS A 184 -2.15 -17.62 3.00
N VAL A 185 -2.79 -16.68 2.31
CA VAL A 185 -2.66 -15.25 2.51
C VAL A 185 -3.91 -14.72 3.19
N SER A 186 -3.76 -14.03 4.32
CA SER A 186 -4.78 -13.21 4.92
C SER A 186 -4.70 -11.78 4.39
N LEU A 187 -5.85 -11.11 4.29
CA LEU A 187 -5.91 -9.72 3.80
C LEU A 187 -5.96 -8.78 5.00
N GLU A 188 -5.00 -7.87 5.12
CA GLU A 188 -5.05 -6.76 6.06
C GLU A 188 -5.46 -5.49 5.33
N ARG A 189 -6.54 -4.87 5.81
CA ARG A 189 -7.12 -3.68 5.16
C ARG A 189 -6.44 -2.42 5.64
N THR A 190 -5.91 -1.65 4.69
CA THR A 190 -5.58 -0.24 4.91
C THR A 190 -6.85 0.61 4.90
N THR A 191 -6.74 1.88 5.24
CA THR A 191 -7.84 2.84 5.07
C THR A 191 -7.90 3.46 3.68
N LEU A 192 -6.92 3.15 2.81
CA LEU A 192 -6.86 3.67 1.44
C LEU A 192 -8.09 3.25 0.64
N SER A 193 -8.80 4.23 0.08
CA SER A 193 -9.92 3.97 -0.82
C SER A 193 -9.42 3.76 -2.25
N ARG A 194 -9.88 2.71 -2.90
CA ARG A 194 -9.50 2.39 -4.29
C ARG A 194 -9.70 3.56 -5.25
N SER A 195 -10.88 4.20 -5.20
CA SER A 195 -11.22 5.29 -6.12
C SER A 195 -10.41 6.54 -5.84
N VAL A 196 -10.28 6.93 -4.56
CA VAL A 196 -9.57 8.15 -4.14
C VAL A 196 -8.08 8.01 -4.40
N GLN A 197 -7.49 6.84 -4.07
CA GLN A 197 -6.08 6.55 -4.34
C GLN A 197 -5.77 6.60 -5.84
N ALA A 198 -6.60 5.98 -6.66
CA ALA A 198 -6.42 5.98 -8.11
C ALA A 198 -6.57 7.40 -8.71
N ALA A 199 -7.49 8.23 -8.19
CA ALA A 199 -7.62 9.61 -8.63
C ALA A 199 -6.40 10.46 -8.23
N ALA A 200 -5.87 10.27 -7.01
CA ALA A 200 -4.67 10.94 -6.54
C ALA A 200 -3.44 10.58 -7.39
N ALA A 201 -3.24 9.29 -7.67
CA ALA A 201 -2.15 8.83 -8.51
C ALA A 201 -2.21 9.44 -9.93
N ARG A 202 -3.37 9.32 -10.60
CA ARG A 202 -3.57 9.91 -11.93
C ARG A 202 -3.37 11.44 -11.96
N ALA A 203 -3.75 12.14 -10.89
CA ALA A 203 -3.57 13.58 -10.83
C ALA A 203 -2.10 14.01 -10.76
N LEU A 204 -1.23 13.11 -10.28
CA LEU A 204 0.23 13.31 -10.25
C LEU A 204 0.95 12.83 -11.51
N ASP A 205 0.25 12.27 -12.50
CA ASP A 205 0.89 11.88 -13.76
C ASP A 205 1.53 13.08 -14.44
N GLY A 206 2.82 12.95 -14.77
CA GLY A 206 3.63 14.03 -15.35
C GLY A 206 4.09 15.11 -14.36
N VAL A 207 3.68 15.06 -13.09
CA VAL A 207 4.11 16.00 -12.04
C VAL A 207 5.19 15.32 -11.18
N ARG A 208 6.35 15.95 -11.08
CA ARG A 208 7.46 15.50 -10.23
C ARG A 208 7.47 16.26 -8.91
N ASP A 209 8.13 15.69 -7.92
CA ASP A 209 8.31 16.32 -6.59
C ASP A 209 6.98 16.87 -6.02
N ALA A 210 5.97 16.01 -5.99
CA ALA A 210 4.64 16.40 -5.56
C ALA A 210 3.97 15.29 -4.74
N SER A 211 3.03 15.67 -3.89
CA SER A 211 2.22 14.72 -3.14
C SER A 211 0.75 15.14 -3.06
N ILE A 212 -0.13 14.14 -2.93
CA ILE A 212 -1.54 14.31 -2.59
C ILE A 212 -1.83 13.42 -1.39
N ILE A 213 -2.33 14.02 -0.33
CA ILE A 213 -2.86 13.32 0.84
C ILE A 213 -4.35 13.62 0.91
N ALA A 214 -5.18 12.59 1.08
CA ALA A 214 -6.61 12.74 1.31
C ALA A 214 -7.00 12.04 2.62
N ILE A 215 -7.82 12.72 3.42
CA ILE A 215 -8.26 12.27 4.75
C ILE A 215 -9.79 12.36 4.81
N ARG A 216 -10.43 11.41 5.50
CA ARG A 216 -11.83 11.50 5.87
C ARG A 216 -11.96 12.31 7.16
N PRO A 217 -12.51 13.54 7.13
CA PRO A 217 -12.62 14.40 8.30
C PRO A 217 -13.34 13.78 9.49
N SER A 218 -14.43 13.04 9.23
CA SER A 218 -15.25 12.41 10.27
C SER A 218 -14.51 11.35 11.09
N THR A 219 -13.51 10.66 10.51
CA THR A 219 -12.84 9.50 11.13
C THR A 219 -11.33 9.61 11.27
N GLY A 220 -10.67 10.52 10.55
CA GLY A 220 -9.22 10.62 10.43
C GLY A 220 -8.58 9.54 9.54
N GLU A 221 -9.36 8.78 8.77
CA GLU A 221 -8.84 7.78 7.84
C GLU A 221 -8.12 8.43 6.67
N VAL A 222 -6.88 8.00 6.39
CA VAL A 222 -6.16 8.38 5.17
C VAL A 222 -6.78 7.60 4.01
N LEU A 223 -7.49 8.31 3.13
CA LEU A 223 -8.16 7.71 1.97
C LEU A 223 -7.26 7.57 0.77
N ALA A 224 -6.24 8.43 0.67
CA ALA A 224 -5.20 8.34 -0.35
C ALA A 224 -3.89 8.94 0.14
N VAL A 225 -2.81 8.33 -0.31
CA VAL A 225 -1.46 8.86 -0.26
C VAL A 225 -0.79 8.59 -1.61
N ALA A 226 -0.63 9.63 -2.42
CA ALA A 226 0.16 9.58 -3.63
C ALA A 226 1.36 10.50 -3.44
N ASP A 227 2.55 9.91 -3.34
CA ASP A 227 3.78 10.60 -2.97
C ASP A 227 4.88 10.33 -3.97
N ARG A 228 5.30 11.39 -4.67
CA ARG A 228 6.40 11.43 -5.62
C ARG A 228 7.53 12.35 -5.16
N LEU A 229 7.54 12.73 -3.88
CA LEU A 229 8.66 13.48 -3.28
C LEU A 229 9.90 12.58 -3.21
N GLU A 230 11.08 13.20 -3.24
CA GLU A 230 12.32 12.46 -3.00
C GLU A 230 12.37 11.98 -1.54
N GLY A 231 12.66 10.69 -1.34
CA GLY A 231 12.74 10.06 -0.03
C GLY A 231 11.67 8.99 0.17
N ASN A 232 11.67 8.41 1.37
CA ASN A 232 10.68 7.39 1.74
C ASN A 232 9.58 8.05 2.58
N TYR A 233 8.31 7.90 2.12
CA TYR A 233 7.11 8.44 2.75
C TYR A 233 7.27 9.90 3.24
N SER A 234 7.90 10.73 2.38
CA SER A 234 8.22 12.13 2.66
C SER A 234 7.01 12.98 3.00
N ALA A 235 5.85 12.70 2.41
CA ALA A 235 4.63 13.45 2.71
C ALA A 235 4.13 13.28 4.16
N PHE A 236 4.60 12.23 4.89
CA PHE A 236 4.29 12.03 6.31
C PHE A 236 5.41 12.53 7.23
N ARG A 237 6.60 12.77 6.73
CA ARG A 237 7.79 12.99 7.58
C ARG A 237 8.51 14.30 7.35
N ASP A 238 8.62 14.73 6.09
CA ASP A 238 9.49 15.83 5.73
C ASP A 238 8.77 17.15 5.89
N PHE A 239 9.49 18.11 6.46
CA PHE A 239 8.98 19.43 6.76
C PHE A 239 9.24 20.40 5.62
N PHE A 240 8.22 21.20 5.30
CA PHE A 240 8.28 22.26 4.31
C PHE A 240 7.55 23.50 4.83
N PRO A 241 8.00 24.72 4.47
CA PRO A 241 7.24 25.91 4.78
C PRO A 241 5.84 25.85 4.15
N PRO A 242 4.75 26.00 4.92
CA PRO A 242 3.38 25.92 4.40
C PRO A 242 2.96 27.19 3.64
N GLY A 243 3.70 28.29 3.80
CA GLY A 243 3.32 29.56 3.23
C GLY A 243 1.90 29.97 3.61
N SER A 244 1.20 30.62 2.69
CA SER A 244 -0.14 31.16 2.96
C SER A 244 -1.21 30.13 3.35
N THR A 245 -0.96 28.82 3.30
CA THR A 245 -1.91 27.85 3.86
C THR A 245 -1.94 27.91 5.39
N PHE A 246 -0.85 28.32 6.04
CA PHE A 246 -0.80 28.56 7.47
C PHE A 246 -1.71 29.71 7.94
N LYS A 247 -2.09 30.62 7.04
CA LYS A 247 -3.08 31.66 7.35
C LYS A 247 -4.43 31.09 7.85
N THR A 248 -4.73 29.84 7.58
CA THR A 248 -5.86 29.15 8.19
C THR A 248 -5.74 29.15 9.71
N ILE A 249 -4.56 28.87 10.23
CA ILE A 249 -4.27 28.84 11.67
C ILE A 249 -4.16 30.26 12.24
N THR A 250 -3.48 31.14 11.52
CA THR A 250 -3.39 32.55 11.94
C THR A 250 -4.77 33.21 11.95
N ALA A 251 -5.64 32.88 10.98
CA ALA A 251 -7.02 33.37 11.00
C ALA A 251 -7.79 32.85 12.20
N ALA A 252 -7.61 31.56 12.56
CA ALA A 252 -8.22 30.98 13.78
C ALA A 252 -7.80 31.81 15.01
N ALA A 253 -6.49 32.07 15.19
CA ALA A 253 -5.99 32.87 16.29
C ALA A 253 -6.58 34.29 16.31
N LEU A 254 -6.67 34.96 15.15
CA LEU A 254 -7.26 36.29 15.03
C LEU A 254 -8.77 36.28 15.32
N LEU A 255 -9.51 35.31 14.86
CA LEU A 255 -10.94 35.13 15.16
C LEU A 255 -11.17 34.86 16.65
N GLU A 256 -10.38 34.00 17.27
CA GLU A 256 -10.41 33.70 18.70
C GLU A 256 -10.04 34.97 19.53
N SER A 257 -9.20 35.86 19.00
CA SER A 257 -8.90 37.16 19.61
C SER A 257 -10.01 38.22 19.47
N GLY A 258 -11.11 37.87 18.78
CA GLY A 258 -12.29 38.73 18.57
C GLY A 258 -12.26 39.57 17.29
N LEU A 259 -11.42 39.24 16.30
CA LEU A 259 -11.51 39.87 14.99
C LEU A 259 -12.73 39.29 14.22
N ASP A 260 -13.68 40.17 13.88
CA ASP A 260 -14.84 39.78 13.10
C ASP A 260 -14.45 39.50 11.63
N PRO A 261 -14.87 38.39 11.02
CA PRO A 261 -14.62 38.12 9.61
C PRO A 261 -15.18 39.20 8.67
N ALA A 262 -16.24 39.90 9.07
CA ALA A 262 -16.83 41.01 8.33
C ALA A 262 -16.13 42.38 8.61
N ALA A 263 -15.17 42.42 9.55
CA ALA A 263 -14.46 43.68 9.86
C ALA A 263 -13.72 44.18 8.62
N GLU A 264 -13.82 45.47 8.37
CA GLU A 264 -13.05 46.15 7.31
C GLU A 264 -11.57 46.29 7.71
N VAL A 265 -10.70 45.76 6.85
CA VAL A 265 -9.24 45.77 6.99
C VAL A 265 -8.58 46.32 5.73
N ASP A 266 -7.37 46.86 5.85
CA ASP A 266 -6.61 47.31 4.70
C ASP A 266 -5.76 46.19 4.11
N CYS A 267 -5.77 46.03 2.78
CA CYS A 267 -4.88 45.11 2.02
C CYS A 267 -4.01 45.97 1.05
N PRO A 268 -3.03 46.73 1.55
CA PRO A 268 -2.11 47.48 0.69
C PRO A 268 -1.12 46.54 0.00
N ALA A 269 -0.51 46.99 -1.10
CA ALA A 269 0.51 46.19 -1.82
C ALA A 269 1.72 45.85 -0.93
N THR A 270 2.06 46.74 -0.02
CA THR A 270 3.22 46.63 0.88
C THR A 270 2.86 47.14 2.27
N TYR A 271 3.34 46.46 3.29
CA TYR A 271 3.26 46.86 4.68
C TYR A 271 4.62 46.68 5.35
N THR A 272 5.07 47.68 6.12
CA THR A 272 6.35 47.66 6.83
C THR A 272 6.12 47.64 8.34
N VAL A 273 6.52 46.55 8.99
CA VAL A 273 6.63 46.50 10.45
C VAL A 273 7.79 47.39 10.86
N PRO A 274 7.66 48.18 11.93
CA PRO A 274 8.75 49.05 12.40
C PRO A 274 10.07 48.26 12.60
N ASN A 275 11.15 48.81 12.05
CA ASN A 275 12.49 48.21 12.07
C ASN A 275 12.64 46.89 11.34
N PHE A 276 11.75 46.55 10.37
CA PHE A 276 11.80 45.35 9.59
C PHE A 276 11.72 45.64 8.08
N ARG A 277 11.97 44.64 7.25
CA ARG A 277 11.83 44.72 5.79
C ARG A 277 10.36 44.88 5.39
N PRO A 278 10.08 45.52 4.26
CA PRO A 278 8.71 45.57 3.74
C PRO A 278 8.20 44.15 3.40
N ILE A 279 6.99 43.86 3.84
CA ILE A 279 6.24 42.66 3.46
C ILE A 279 5.34 43.01 2.29
N LYS A 280 5.31 42.13 1.27
CA LYS A 280 4.54 42.34 0.05
C LYS A 280 3.48 41.25 -0.14
N ASN A 281 2.38 41.61 -0.77
CA ASN A 281 1.44 40.65 -1.30
C ASN A 281 2.01 39.96 -2.57
N ALA A 282 1.48 38.79 -2.94
CA ALA A 282 1.86 38.13 -4.19
C ALA A 282 1.62 39.09 -5.39
N GLY A 283 2.63 39.21 -6.26
CA GLY A 283 2.58 40.11 -7.40
C GLY A 283 2.43 41.60 -7.03
N GLU A 284 2.73 41.98 -5.80
CA GLU A 284 2.61 43.35 -5.24
C GLU A 284 1.19 43.95 -5.45
N GLN A 285 0.16 43.09 -5.40
CA GLN A 285 -1.22 43.51 -5.59
C GLN A 285 -1.78 44.20 -4.32
N ALA A 286 -2.47 45.32 -4.51
CA ALA A 286 -3.30 45.96 -3.50
C ALA A 286 -4.76 45.66 -3.76
N HIS A 287 -5.52 45.35 -2.72
CA HIS A 287 -6.97 45.13 -2.80
C HIS A 287 -7.75 46.24 -2.09
N GLY A 288 -7.03 47.27 -1.57
CA GLY A 288 -7.65 48.39 -0.89
C GLY A 288 -8.25 47.97 0.47
N ARG A 289 -9.40 48.53 0.78
CA ARG A 289 -10.15 48.24 1.99
C ARG A 289 -11.17 47.12 1.69
N VAL A 290 -11.07 46.02 2.39
CA VAL A 290 -11.85 44.82 2.17
C VAL A 290 -12.27 44.20 3.51
N THR A 291 -13.18 43.24 3.53
CA THR A 291 -13.45 42.46 4.75
C THR A 291 -12.26 41.59 5.13
N PHE A 292 -12.13 41.18 6.38
CA PHE A 292 -11.10 40.21 6.78
C PHE A 292 -11.27 38.87 6.05
N ALA A 293 -12.51 38.46 5.81
CA ALA A 293 -12.80 37.28 5.00
C ALA A 293 -12.26 37.43 3.57
N ASP A 294 -12.45 38.57 2.92
CA ASP A 294 -11.90 38.82 1.59
C ASP A 294 -10.36 38.93 1.59
N ALA A 295 -9.78 39.54 2.64
CA ALA A 295 -8.32 39.59 2.79
C ALA A 295 -7.73 38.13 2.88
N PHE A 296 -8.43 37.21 3.53
CA PHE A 296 -8.09 35.78 3.50
C PHE A 296 -8.26 35.18 2.11
N ALA A 297 -9.39 35.48 1.45
CA ALA A 297 -9.68 34.98 0.10
C ALA A 297 -8.63 35.41 -0.93
N TYR A 298 -8.20 36.66 -0.88
CA TYR A 298 -7.12 37.20 -1.72
C TYR A 298 -5.72 36.87 -1.20
N SER A 299 -5.64 36.23 -0.04
CA SER A 299 -4.37 35.81 0.58
C SER A 299 -3.44 36.99 0.90
N CYS A 300 -3.97 38.13 1.38
CA CYS A 300 -3.23 39.35 1.69
C CYS A 300 -2.19 39.15 2.81
N ASN A 301 -0.89 39.07 2.47
CA ASN A 301 0.18 38.97 3.47
C ASN A 301 0.19 40.24 4.37
N THR A 302 0.02 41.40 3.77
CA THR A 302 0.09 42.71 4.44
C THR A 302 -0.98 42.84 5.52
N THR A 303 -2.19 42.36 5.27
CA THR A 303 -3.27 42.33 6.26
C THR A 303 -2.95 41.36 7.39
N PHE A 304 -2.56 40.14 7.07
CA PHE A 304 -2.27 39.12 8.09
C PHE A 304 -1.12 39.51 9.01
N VAL A 305 -0.06 40.10 8.45
CA VAL A 305 1.05 40.64 9.25
C VAL A 305 0.55 41.76 10.16
N ARG A 306 -0.19 42.76 9.63
CA ARG A 306 -0.68 43.89 10.40
C ARG A 306 -1.60 43.44 11.54
N GLU A 307 -2.58 42.62 11.26
CA GLU A 307 -3.53 42.15 12.27
C GLU A 307 -2.85 41.26 13.32
N ALA A 308 -1.94 40.34 12.90
CA ALA A 308 -1.20 39.52 13.83
C ALA A 308 -0.33 40.31 14.78
N VAL A 309 0.52 41.22 14.28
CA VAL A 309 1.41 42.04 15.15
C VAL A 309 0.66 43.05 16.01
N SER A 310 -0.58 43.41 15.68
CA SER A 310 -1.39 44.34 16.47
C SER A 310 -2.28 43.67 17.51
N ARG A 311 -2.62 42.40 17.35
CA ARG A 311 -3.63 41.70 18.16
C ARG A 311 -3.12 40.48 18.90
N LEU A 312 -2.06 39.82 18.37
CA LEU A 312 -1.53 38.59 18.94
C LEU A 312 -0.17 38.84 19.58
N SER A 313 0.10 38.12 20.66
CA SER A 313 1.46 37.85 21.10
C SER A 313 2.05 36.66 20.33
N GLY A 314 3.36 36.41 20.45
CA GLY A 314 3.98 35.21 19.95
C GLY A 314 3.38 33.94 20.56
N ASP A 315 3.10 33.98 21.86
CA ASP A 315 2.51 32.84 22.58
C ASP A 315 1.10 32.51 22.09
N ASP A 316 0.25 33.53 21.80
CA ASP A 316 -1.10 33.32 21.27
C ASP A 316 -1.08 32.50 19.95
N LEU A 317 -0.15 32.87 19.04
CA LEU A 317 -0.03 32.17 17.76
C LEU A 317 0.52 30.76 17.93
N VAL A 318 1.53 30.57 18.81
CA VAL A 318 2.11 29.25 19.11
C VAL A 318 1.09 28.33 19.78
N GLU A 319 0.33 28.82 20.76
CA GLU A 319 -0.71 28.03 21.44
C GLU A 319 -1.81 27.61 20.48
N THR A 320 -2.25 28.53 19.60
CA THR A 320 -3.22 28.17 18.56
C THR A 320 -2.62 27.16 17.59
N ALA A 321 -1.41 27.39 17.09
CA ALA A 321 -0.71 26.47 16.19
C ALA A 321 -0.56 25.07 16.81
N ALA A 322 -0.24 24.97 18.09
CA ALA A 322 -0.15 23.70 18.82
C ALA A 322 -1.49 22.95 18.86
N LYS A 323 -2.62 23.64 19.08
CA LYS A 323 -3.97 23.04 19.00
C LYS A 323 -4.28 22.51 17.61
N TRP A 324 -3.72 23.09 16.56
CA TRP A 324 -3.85 22.68 15.16
C TRP A 324 -2.78 21.69 14.68
N GLY A 325 -1.98 21.12 15.60
CA GLY A 325 -1.00 20.07 15.31
C GLY A 325 0.45 20.54 15.16
N PHE A 326 0.74 21.84 15.30
CA PHE A 326 2.11 22.37 15.17
C PHE A 326 2.93 22.32 16.48
N GLY A 327 2.56 21.43 17.39
CA GLY A 327 3.27 21.23 18.66
C GLY A 327 4.44 20.25 18.58
N GLY A 328 4.84 19.79 17.39
CA GLY A 328 5.99 18.90 17.21
C GLY A 328 5.76 17.44 17.67
N ALA A 329 4.55 17.05 18.05
CA ALA A 329 4.23 15.69 18.46
C ALA A 329 4.25 14.73 17.25
N LYS A 330 4.77 13.52 17.49
CA LYS A 330 4.65 12.43 16.50
C LYS A 330 3.21 11.96 16.38
N LEU A 331 2.82 11.62 15.15
CA LEU A 331 1.48 11.11 14.83
C LEU A 331 1.49 9.57 14.83
N ALA A 332 0.50 8.97 15.49
CA ALA A 332 0.29 7.52 15.51
C ALA A 332 -0.59 7.10 14.32
N THR A 333 -0.02 7.12 13.12
CA THR A 333 -0.75 6.84 11.85
C THR A 333 -0.80 5.37 11.48
N GLY A 334 0.02 4.53 12.12
CA GLY A 334 0.40 3.17 11.73
C GLY A 334 1.75 3.12 11.00
N LEU A 335 2.34 4.29 10.70
CA LEU A 335 3.67 4.48 10.12
C LEU A 335 4.49 5.54 10.86
N GLY A 336 3.97 6.01 12.00
CA GLY A 336 4.45 7.26 12.57
C GLY A 336 4.14 8.44 11.63
N GLY A 337 4.80 9.54 11.86
CA GLY A 337 4.69 10.74 11.05
C GLY A 337 4.85 11.99 11.90
N ASN A 338 4.95 13.10 11.24
CA ASN A 338 5.05 14.42 11.85
C ASN A 338 3.89 15.30 11.37
N CYS A 339 3.46 16.25 12.20
CA CYS A 339 2.54 17.26 11.72
C CYS A 339 3.29 18.55 11.38
N GLY A 340 3.16 19.57 12.19
CA GLY A 340 3.86 20.82 12.01
C GLY A 340 4.72 21.18 13.22
N ARG A 341 5.57 22.16 13.03
CA ARG A 341 6.36 22.78 14.08
C ARG A 341 6.45 24.29 13.89
N MET A 342 6.55 24.97 14.98
CA MET A 342 6.73 26.42 15.05
C MET A 342 7.51 26.73 16.31
N ASP A 343 8.57 27.50 16.19
CA ASP A 343 9.31 28.01 17.35
C ASP A 343 8.61 29.27 17.89
N PRO A 344 8.65 29.53 19.20
CA PRO A 344 8.16 30.79 19.74
C PRO A 344 8.92 31.97 19.11
N PRO A 345 8.22 32.93 18.47
CA PRO A 345 8.88 34.06 17.81
C PRO A 345 9.57 35.01 18.81
N ASP A 346 10.84 35.34 18.53
CA ASP A 346 11.58 36.33 19.30
C ASP A 346 11.22 37.73 18.79
N GLY A 347 10.06 38.19 19.23
CA GLY A 347 9.55 39.55 18.98
C GLY A 347 8.72 39.70 17.70
N THR A 348 8.38 40.94 17.42
CA THR A 348 7.39 41.31 16.40
C THR A 348 7.79 40.94 14.98
N ASN A 349 9.08 40.96 14.67
CA ASN A 349 9.56 40.66 13.31
C ASN A 349 9.40 39.18 12.94
N GLU A 350 9.67 38.27 13.86
CA GLU A 350 9.48 36.84 13.65
C GLU A 350 8.00 36.50 13.63
N LEU A 351 7.20 37.03 14.57
CA LEU A 351 5.74 36.93 14.55
C LEU A 351 5.15 37.38 13.20
N ALA A 352 5.66 38.47 12.64
CA ALA A 352 5.22 38.97 11.34
C ALA A 352 5.45 37.93 10.21
N VAL A 353 6.61 37.28 10.19
CA VAL A 353 6.95 36.30 9.15
C VAL A 353 6.20 34.99 9.38
N ASP A 354 6.12 34.53 10.62
CA ASP A 354 5.42 33.30 10.99
C ASP A 354 3.91 33.41 10.70
N SER A 355 3.31 34.61 10.85
CA SER A 355 1.87 34.83 10.62
C SER A 355 1.36 34.48 9.23
N PHE A 356 2.26 34.36 8.22
CA PHE A 356 1.88 33.92 6.89
C PHE A 356 2.60 32.63 6.44
N GLY A 357 3.12 31.86 7.42
CA GLY A 357 3.64 30.50 7.21
C GLY A 357 5.04 30.44 6.61
N GLN A 358 5.87 31.41 6.98
CA GLN A 358 7.30 31.46 6.69
C GLN A 358 8.07 31.48 8.03
N GLY A 359 9.35 31.77 8.02
CA GLY A 359 10.15 31.84 9.24
C GLY A 359 10.38 30.49 9.88
N SER A 360 9.93 30.31 11.11
CA SER A 360 10.07 29.05 11.86
C SER A 360 9.00 28.00 11.55
N VAL A 361 7.96 28.40 10.84
CA VAL A 361 6.79 27.55 10.58
C VAL A 361 7.08 26.51 9.49
N GLU A 362 6.95 25.27 9.86
CA GLU A 362 7.10 24.13 8.94
C GLU A 362 6.00 23.09 9.15
N ALA A 363 5.59 22.43 8.09
CA ALA A 363 4.56 21.40 8.10
C ALA A 363 4.85 20.28 7.09
N THR A 364 4.34 19.09 7.37
CA THR A 364 4.29 18.00 6.39
C THR A 364 3.04 18.14 5.52
N PRO A 365 3.00 17.55 4.31
CA PRO A 365 1.77 17.47 3.52
C PRO A 365 0.62 16.78 4.27
N LEU A 366 0.92 15.76 5.08
CA LEU A 366 -0.06 15.10 5.96
C LEU A 366 -0.68 16.09 6.96
N CYS A 367 0.14 16.91 7.61
CA CYS A 367 -0.33 17.92 8.55
C CYS A 367 -1.30 18.90 7.89
N MET A 368 -0.98 19.39 6.70
CA MET A 368 -1.83 20.35 6.01
C MET A 368 -3.15 19.74 5.53
N ALA A 369 -3.18 18.43 5.21
CA ALA A 369 -4.43 17.70 4.99
C ALA A 369 -5.24 17.56 6.30
N MET A 370 -4.56 17.32 7.42
CA MET A 370 -5.19 17.25 8.75
C MET A 370 -5.79 18.59 9.17
N VAL A 371 -5.11 19.72 8.88
CA VAL A 371 -5.65 21.07 9.10
C VAL A 371 -6.93 21.29 8.29
N ALA A 372 -6.94 20.92 7.01
CA ALA A 372 -8.13 21.05 6.18
C ALA A 372 -9.30 20.16 6.70
N ALA A 373 -8.99 18.94 7.16
CA ALA A 373 -9.98 18.04 7.78
C ALA A 373 -10.54 18.61 9.10
N ALA A 374 -9.70 19.31 9.87
CA ALA A 374 -10.11 19.94 11.12
C ALA A 374 -11.04 21.14 10.88
N VAL A 375 -10.82 21.92 9.82
CA VAL A 375 -11.78 23.00 9.44
C VAL A 375 -13.12 22.40 9.04
N GLU A 376 -13.12 21.31 8.24
CA GLU A 376 -14.37 20.66 7.82
C GLU A 376 -15.15 20.09 9.02
N SER A 377 -14.49 19.32 9.88
CA SER A 377 -15.17 18.58 10.97
C SER A 377 -15.32 19.36 12.27
N GLY A 378 -14.55 20.46 12.49
CA GLY A 378 -14.44 21.16 13.75
C GLY A 378 -13.56 20.47 14.79
N THR A 379 -12.92 19.34 14.44
CA THR A 379 -12.13 18.53 15.37
C THR A 379 -10.82 18.11 14.72
N LEU A 380 -9.69 18.40 15.35
CA LEU A 380 -8.39 17.87 14.94
C LEU A 380 -8.25 16.41 15.36
N ARG A 381 -8.11 15.51 14.40
CA ARG A 381 -7.92 14.07 14.62
C ARG A 381 -6.57 13.62 14.07
N VAL A 382 -5.90 12.71 14.79
CA VAL A 382 -4.70 12.04 14.28
C VAL A 382 -5.10 11.16 13.09
N PRO A 383 -4.52 11.37 11.91
CA PRO A 383 -4.82 10.55 10.75
C PRO A 383 -4.23 9.15 10.90
N ARG A 384 -4.84 8.16 10.25
CA ARG A 384 -4.37 6.76 10.26
C ARG A 384 -4.52 6.11 8.89
N ILE A 385 -3.55 5.26 8.55
CA ILE A 385 -3.52 4.51 7.28
C ILE A 385 -3.97 3.05 7.46
N LEU A 386 -4.11 2.60 8.70
CA LEU A 386 -4.59 1.27 9.10
C LEU A 386 -5.87 1.38 9.94
N SER A 387 -6.44 0.23 10.28
CA SER A 387 -7.47 0.18 11.31
C SER A 387 -6.93 0.81 12.62
N LYS A 388 -7.81 1.38 13.45
CA LYS A 388 -7.40 2.00 14.72
C LYS A 388 -6.59 1.02 15.57
N ALA A 389 -7.04 -0.21 15.68
CA ALA A 389 -6.37 -1.24 16.49
C ALA A 389 -4.98 -1.59 15.94
N ALA A 390 -4.81 -1.67 14.62
CA ALA A 390 -3.52 -1.95 14.00
C ALA A 390 -2.55 -0.76 14.15
N ALA A 391 -3.01 0.47 13.94
CA ALA A 391 -2.19 1.67 14.13
C ALA A 391 -1.71 1.81 15.59
N GLU A 392 -2.61 1.61 16.56
CA GLU A 392 -2.26 1.67 17.99
C GLU A 392 -1.30 0.53 18.42
N ARG A 393 -1.36 -0.63 17.77
CA ARG A 393 -0.40 -1.71 18.02
C ARG A 393 1.01 -1.34 17.57
N ILE A 394 1.12 -0.63 16.46
CA ILE A 394 2.42 -0.27 15.84
C ILE A 394 3.01 0.97 16.52
N ASP A 395 2.26 2.06 16.55
CA ASP A 395 2.75 3.38 16.99
C ASP A 395 2.42 3.71 18.46
N GLY A 396 1.64 2.87 19.13
CA GLY A 396 1.04 3.18 20.43
C GLY A 396 -0.26 3.98 20.31
N PRO A 397 -0.86 4.35 21.46
CA PRO A 397 -2.14 5.04 21.48
C PRO A 397 -2.06 6.42 20.83
N ALA A 398 -2.98 6.70 19.90
CA ALA A 398 -3.10 8.01 19.26
C ALA A 398 -3.53 9.08 20.29
N ALA A 399 -3.09 10.31 20.07
CA ALA A 399 -3.57 11.46 20.82
C ALA A 399 -5.11 11.59 20.67
N LYS A 400 -5.75 12.05 21.74
CA LYS A 400 -7.21 12.29 21.71
C LYS A 400 -7.54 13.38 20.70
N PRO A 401 -8.68 13.29 20.03
CA PRO A 401 -9.18 14.39 19.20
C PRO A 401 -9.29 15.69 20.00
N VAL A 402 -8.99 16.81 19.34
CA VAL A 402 -9.07 18.15 19.92
C VAL A 402 -10.20 18.90 19.22
N ASP A 403 -11.21 19.28 19.98
CA ASP A 403 -12.30 20.14 19.47
C ASP A 403 -11.78 21.57 19.37
N LEU A 404 -12.01 22.18 18.21
CA LEU A 404 -11.60 23.56 17.90
C LEU A 404 -12.71 24.54 18.23
N ASP A 405 -12.38 25.82 18.31
CA ASP A 405 -13.39 26.86 18.55
C ASP A 405 -14.46 26.87 17.45
N GLU A 406 -15.72 26.68 17.82
CA GLU A 406 -16.84 26.54 16.89
C GLU A 406 -17.06 27.80 16.04
N GLY A 407 -16.88 28.98 16.64
CA GLY A 407 -17.03 30.27 15.95
C GLY A 407 -15.92 30.48 14.91
N ALA A 408 -14.68 30.19 15.28
CA ALA A 408 -13.54 30.30 14.37
C ALA A 408 -13.65 29.29 13.22
N VAL A 409 -14.04 28.06 13.51
CA VAL A 409 -14.26 27.03 12.49
C VAL A 409 -15.37 27.41 11.51
N ALA A 410 -16.52 27.90 12.01
CA ALA A 410 -17.62 28.35 11.16
C ALA A 410 -17.17 29.49 10.22
N ALA A 411 -16.47 30.50 10.74
CA ALA A 411 -15.91 31.57 9.93
C ALA A 411 -14.88 31.08 8.91
N LEU A 412 -13.98 30.17 9.31
CA LEU A 412 -12.99 29.60 8.40
C LEU A 412 -13.62 28.82 7.24
N ARG A 413 -14.72 28.11 7.45
CA ARG A 413 -15.45 27.43 6.36
C ARG A 413 -15.95 28.43 5.31
N GLU A 414 -16.55 29.54 5.75
CA GLU A 414 -16.99 30.61 4.85
C GLU A 414 -15.81 31.29 4.14
N MET A 415 -14.73 31.58 4.86
CA MET A 415 -13.53 32.18 4.30
C MET A 415 -12.84 31.27 3.27
N MET A 416 -12.78 29.95 3.52
CA MET A 416 -12.22 28.97 2.57
C MET A 416 -13.12 28.76 1.35
N ALA A 417 -14.44 28.90 1.48
CA ALA A 417 -15.35 28.93 0.34
C ALA A 417 -15.10 30.19 -0.52
N ALA A 418 -14.95 31.36 0.09
CA ALA A 418 -14.64 32.61 -0.60
C ALA A 418 -13.34 32.55 -1.43
N VAL A 419 -12.33 31.80 -0.98
CA VAL A 419 -11.09 31.56 -1.77
C VAL A 419 -11.39 30.94 -3.13
N VAL A 420 -12.36 30.01 -3.18
CA VAL A 420 -12.75 29.30 -4.42
C VAL A 420 -13.74 30.11 -5.23
N ASP A 421 -14.66 30.81 -4.58
CA ASP A 421 -15.71 31.57 -5.25
C ASP A 421 -15.17 32.79 -6.01
N HIS A 422 -14.34 33.63 -5.34
CA HIS A 422 -13.84 34.87 -5.91
C HIS A 422 -12.38 35.20 -5.55
N GLY A 423 -11.73 34.34 -4.74
CA GLY A 423 -10.36 34.55 -4.27
C GLY A 423 -9.30 33.95 -5.20
N THR A 424 -8.18 33.50 -4.58
CA THR A 424 -7.00 33.01 -5.29
C THR A 424 -7.22 31.71 -6.06
N ALA A 425 -8.28 30.96 -5.77
CA ALA A 425 -8.64 29.72 -6.47
C ALA A 425 -9.83 29.87 -7.42
N ALA A 426 -10.36 31.08 -7.63
CA ALA A 426 -11.45 31.33 -8.57
C ALA A 426 -11.08 30.89 -10.00
N ALA A 427 -12.04 30.36 -10.73
CA ALA A 427 -11.88 29.89 -12.11
C ALA A 427 -10.83 28.76 -12.32
N ALA A 428 -10.50 28.01 -11.27
CA ALA A 428 -9.49 26.93 -11.33
C ALA A 428 -10.04 25.60 -11.89
N GLY A 429 -11.32 25.53 -12.25
CA GLY A 429 -11.94 24.28 -12.72
C GLY A 429 -12.17 23.25 -11.61
N LEU A 430 -12.23 23.70 -10.37
CA LEU A 430 -12.61 22.87 -9.23
C LEU A 430 -14.09 22.47 -9.32
N PRO A 431 -14.48 21.27 -8.89
CA PRO A 431 -15.90 20.89 -8.82
C PRO A 431 -16.64 21.73 -7.75
N ALA A 432 -17.95 21.79 -7.87
CA ALA A 432 -18.79 22.52 -6.89
C ALA A 432 -18.63 21.96 -5.48
N GLY A 433 -18.77 22.83 -4.48
CA GLY A 433 -18.71 22.47 -3.05
C GLY A 433 -17.29 22.37 -2.48
N VAL A 434 -16.26 22.63 -3.27
CA VAL A 434 -14.88 22.68 -2.76
C VAL A 434 -14.66 24.00 -2.01
N SER A 435 -14.08 23.87 -0.83
CA SER A 435 -13.52 24.99 -0.05
C SER A 435 -12.02 24.75 0.15
N GLY A 436 -11.22 25.81 0.15
CA GLY A 436 -9.77 25.60 0.29
C GLY A 436 -8.94 26.85 0.47
N LYS A 437 -7.63 26.69 0.56
CA LYS A 437 -6.64 27.76 0.68
C LYS A 437 -5.42 27.47 -0.17
N THR A 438 -5.03 28.39 -1.02
CA THR A 438 -3.78 28.38 -1.77
C THR A 438 -2.61 28.79 -0.88
N GLY A 439 -1.46 28.20 -1.09
CA GLY A 439 -0.20 28.59 -0.45
C GLY A 439 0.93 28.67 -1.46
N THR A 440 1.79 29.65 -1.25
CA THR A 440 3.08 29.77 -1.92
C THR A 440 4.11 30.01 -0.84
N ALA A 441 5.15 29.19 -0.82
CA ALA A 441 6.24 29.33 0.12
C ALA A 441 7.56 29.53 -0.63
N GLU A 442 8.35 30.49 -0.20
CA GLU A 442 9.70 30.70 -0.74
C GLU A 442 10.59 29.51 -0.38
N ALA A 443 11.39 29.07 -1.34
CA ALA A 443 12.36 28.01 -1.18
C ALA A 443 13.76 28.46 -1.59
N ALA A 444 14.77 27.69 -1.21
CA ALA A 444 16.15 28.00 -1.54
C ALA A 444 16.36 28.15 -3.05
N GLY A 445 17.18 29.16 -3.44
CA GLY A 445 17.50 29.43 -4.84
C GLY A 445 16.40 30.16 -5.61
N GLY A 446 15.48 30.85 -4.92
CA GLY A 446 14.43 31.68 -5.55
C GLY A 446 13.31 30.84 -6.19
N ARG A 447 13.21 29.55 -5.85
CA ARG A 447 12.09 28.69 -6.24
C ARG A 447 10.94 28.82 -5.23
N GLU A 448 9.78 28.31 -5.59
CA GLU A 448 8.60 28.35 -4.76
C GLU A 448 7.99 26.95 -4.60
N HIS A 449 7.47 26.66 -3.43
CA HIS A 449 6.61 25.51 -3.15
C HIS A 449 5.16 25.91 -3.35
N GLY A 450 4.45 25.16 -4.17
CA GLY A 450 3.01 25.35 -4.38
C GLY A 450 2.19 24.45 -3.47
N TRP A 451 1.21 25.02 -2.77
CA TRP A 451 0.28 24.33 -1.91
C TRP A 451 -1.17 24.64 -2.27
N PHE A 452 -2.03 23.64 -2.15
CA PHE A 452 -3.48 23.84 -2.07
C PHE A 452 -4.06 22.83 -1.08
N ILE A 453 -4.67 23.32 -0.03
CA ILE A 453 -5.38 22.50 0.95
C ILE A 453 -6.87 22.80 0.87
N GLY A 454 -7.70 21.82 1.15
CA GLY A 454 -9.14 22.03 1.11
C GLY A 454 -9.94 20.79 1.46
N TYR A 455 -11.24 20.93 1.28
CA TYR A 455 -12.18 19.83 1.50
C TYR A 455 -13.40 19.98 0.59
N ARG A 456 -14.10 18.87 0.40
CA ARG A 456 -15.42 18.77 -0.21
C ARG A 456 -16.16 17.61 0.46
N ASP A 457 -17.30 17.88 1.04
CA ASP A 457 -18.05 16.87 1.83
C ASP A 457 -17.12 16.22 2.89
N ASP A 458 -17.21 14.92 3.09
CA ASP A 458 -16.36 14.19 4.04
C ASP A 458 -15.00 13.76 3.42
N LEU A 459 -14.40 14.64 2.61
CA LEU A 459 -13.07 14.46 2.02
C LEU A 459 -12.27 15.75 2.15
N ALA A 460 -11.19 15.71 2.94
CA ALA A 460 -10.19 16.77 3.03
C ALA A 460 -8.89 16.34 2.37
N PHE A 461 -8.11 17.30 1.88
CA PHE A 461 -6.90 17.00 1.13
C PHE A 461 -5.83 18.08 1.25
N SER A 462 -4.60 17.69 0.96
CA SER A 462 -3.46 18.56 0.71
C SER A 462 -2.81 18.15 -0.61
N VAL A 463 -2.59 19.13 -1.47
CA VAL A 463 -1.77 19.01 -2.68
C VAL A 463 -0.53 19.86 -2.49
N PHE A 464 0.63 19.25 -2.60
CA PHE A 464 1.93 19.89 -2.46
C PHE A 464 2.79 19.65 -3.72
N VAL A 465 3.40 20.70 -4.25
CA VAL A 465 4.34 20.62 -5.38
C VAL A 465 5.62 21.33 -4.99
N ARG A 466 6.66 20.57 -4.73
CA ARG A 466 7.97 21.09 -4.31
C ARG A 466 8.67 21.78 -5.48
N ASN A 467 9.10 23.02 -5.27
CA ASN A 467 9.81 23.81 -6.29
C ASN A 467 9.08 23.95 -7.64
N GLY A 468 7.76 23.79 -7.64
CA GLY A 468 6.95 23.78 -8.87
C GLY A 468 6.37 25.13 -9.25
N GLY A 469 6.52 26.15 -8.41
CA GLY A 469 5.91 27.46 -8.55
C GLY A 469 4.86 27.73 -7.50
N SER A 470 4.03 28.75 -7.72
CA SER A 470 3.00 29.16 -6.76
C SER A 470 1.90 28.11 -6.57
N GLY A 471 1.16 28.20 -5.47
CA GLY A 471 -0.02 27.36 -5.25
C GLY A 471 -1.03 27.43 -6.40
N ARG A 472 -1.22 28.64 -6.95
CA ARG A 472 -2.13 28.86 -8.07
C ARG A 472 -1.66 28.20 -9.39
N SER A 473 -0.36 28.26 -9.67
CA SER A 473 0.18 27.74 -10.93
C SER A 473 0.55 26.26 -10.88
N ALA A 474 0.91 25.72 -9.71
CA ALA A 474 1.41 24.35 -9.55
C ALA A 474 0.42 23.41 -8.86
N ALA A 475 -0.01 23.74 -7.63
CA ALA A 475 -0.82 22.81 -6.83
C ALA A 475 -2.30 22.81 -7.24
N LEU A 476 -2.86 23.97 -7.57
CA LEU A 476 -4.29 24.11 -7.88
C LEU A 476 -4.72 23.31 -9.13
N PRO A 477 -3.96 23.30 -10.25
CA PRO A 477 -4.30 22.43 -11.41
C PRO A 477 -4.25 20.95 -11.07
N VAL A 478 -3.35 20.51 -10.18
CA VAL A 478 -3.26 19.14 -9.71
C VAL A 478 -4.49 18.79 -8.86
N ALA A 479 -4.88 19.69 -7.95
CA ALA A 479 -6.08 19.52 -7.14
C ALA A 479 -7.35 19.43 -7.99
N ALA A 480 -7.47 20.25 -9.04
CA ALA A 480 -8.59 20.17 -9.96
C ALA A 480 -8.66 18.80 -10.67
N ARG A 481 -7.51 18.28 -11.16
CA ARG A 481 -7.47 16.92 -11.76
C ARG A 481 -7.87 15.84 -10.74
N PHE A 482 -7.36 15.93 -9.51
CA PHE A 482 -7.67 14.99 -8.44
C PHE A 482 -9.17 14.97 -8.15
N LEU A 483 -9.75 16.13 -7.84
CA LEU A 483 -11.14 16.25 -7.41
C LEU A 483 -12.16 15.96 -8.52
N ASN A 484 -11.82 16.19 -9.79
CA ASN A 484 -12.63 15.81 -10.94
C ASN A 484 -12.49 14.32 -11.32
N GLY A 485 -11.52 13.63 -10.73
CA GLY A 485 -11.26 12.21 -10.96
C GLY A 485 -11.92 11.26 -9.96
N ILE A 486 -12.61 11.81 -8.93
CA ILE A 486 -13.31 11.05 -7.87
C ILE A 486 -14.79 10.87 -8.21
#